data_d5c0c790d024aa9963d399cb82c14166
#
_entry.id   d5c0c790d024aa9963d399cb82c14166
#
_cell.length_a   1.000
_cell.length_b   1.000
_cell.length_c   1.000
_cell.angle_alpha   90.00
_cell.angle_beta   90.00
_cell.angle_gamma   90.00
#
_symmetry.space_group_name_H-M   'P 1'
#
loop_
_entity.id
_entity.type
_entity.pdbx_description
1 polymer ?
#
loop_
_entity_poly.entity_id
_entity_poly.type
_entity_poly.pdbx_seq_one_letter_code
_entity_poly.pdbx_strand_id
1 'polypeptide(L)'
;LSDFGCYDTIKFKKLDTFFRWKDPVRGIDENIPIGIEAYVDTLCNMYPHEAAGIQEFHRKYYPIAAWVVEFEKRRGLNKMLYAVINLPIIIRLLALRRRTAADILDSFVDDPKVRELLALPANLFGLHYSELDAAVFIMASLLFHVPDSSAYYPIGGSGKLSKILARCLCDNGGELCLQTHVE
;
A
#
# COMPACT_ATOMS: atom_id res chain seq x y z
N LEU A 1 -19.35 -3.43 5.45
CA LEU A 1 -19.60 -4.27 6.65
C LEU A 1 -20.76 -3.71 7.47
N SER A 2 -20.90 -2.38 7.59
CA SER A 2 -22.07 -1.73 8.22
C SER A 2 -23.37 -2.15 7.56
N ASP A 3 -23.41 -2.20 6.24
CA ASP A 3 -24.59 -2.52 5.43
C ASP A 3 -25.04 -3.98 5.60
N PHE A 4 -24.16 -4.85 6.11
CA PHE A 4 -24.44 -6.26 6.40
C PHE A 4 -24.76 -6.52 7.89
N GLY A 5 -24.81 -5.49 8.74
CA GLY A 5 -25.10 -5.64 10.17
C GLY A 5 -24.05 -6.35 11.01
N CYS A 6 -22.85 -6.62 10.44
CA CYS A 6 -21.78 -7.37 11.12
C CYS A 6 -20.62 -6.50 11.60
N TYR A 7 -20.70 -5.20 11.47
CA TYR A 7 -19.57 -4.30 11.78
C TYR A 7 -19.13 -4.41 13.25
N ASP A 8 -20.08 -4.44 14.18
CA ASP A 8 -19.79 -4.45 15.62
C ASP A 8 -19.21 -5.78 16.12
N THR A 9 -19.31 -6.85 15.33
CA THR A 9 -18.79 -8.17 15.69
C THR A 9 -17.33 -8.37 15.32
N ILE A 10 -16.77 -7.49 14.50
CA ILE A 10 -15.39 -7.57 14.01
C ILE A 10 -14.56 -6.45 14.64
N LYS A 11 -13.61 -6.83 15.47
CA LYS A 11 -12.64 -5.90 16.03
C LYS A 11 -11.38 -5.89 15.17
N PHE A 12 -10.88 -4.69 14.88
CA PHE A 12 -9.67 -4.47 14.12
C PHE A 12 -8.59 -3.83 15.00
N LYS A 13 -7.36 -4.25 14.80
CA LYS A 13 -6.16 -3.60 15.35
C LYS A 13 -5.52 -2.76 14.25
N LYS A 14 -5.32 -1.47 14.51
CA LYS A 14 -4.49 -0.62 13.65
C LYS A 14 -3.05 -1.08 13.72
N LEU A 15 -2.37 -1.16 12.58
CA LEU A 15 -0.97 -1.54 12.49
C LEU A 15 -0.12 -0.27 12.46
N ASP A 16 0.92 -0.26 13.29
CA ASP A 16 1.92 0.81 13.36
C ASP A 16 3.20 0.43 12.61
N THR A 17 3.37 -0.88 12.36
CA THR A 17 4.51 -1.46 11.65
C THR A 17 4.04 -1.99 10.32
N PHE A 18 4.75 -1.62 9.24
CA PHE A 18 4.46 -2.09 7.90
C PHE A 18 4.98 -3.52 7.73
N PHE A 19 6.28 -3.73 8.00
CA PHE A 19 6.94 -5.03 8.05
C PHE A 19 8.21 -4.97 8.89
N ARG A 20 8.84 -6.12 9.16
CA ARG A 20 10.16 -6.21 9.77
C ARG A 20 11.19 -6.57 8.70
N TRP A 21 12.22 -5.73 8.57
CA TRP A 21 13.31 -5.94 7.63
C TRP A 21 14.53 -6.52 8.33
N LYS A 22 15.10 -7.58 7.73
CA LYS A 22 16.34 -8.20 8.21
C LYS A 22 17.37 -8.23 7.09
N ASP A 23 18.51 -7.61 7.33
CA ASP A 23 19.72 -7.74 6.51
C ASP A 23 20.86 -8.27 7.39
N PRO A 24 21.06 -9.60 7.44
CA PRO A 24 22.08 -10.18 8.32
C PRO A 24 23.50 -9.85 7.86
N VAL A 25 23.72 -9.48 6.60
CA VAL A 25 25.04 -9.09 6.10
C VAL A 25 25.49 -7.75 6.68
N ARG A 26 24.54 -6.82 6.87
CA ARG A 26 24.77 -5.49 7.46
C ARG A 26 24.41 -5.42 8.95
N GLY A 27 23.92 -6.53 9.52
CA GLY A 27 23.49 -6.57 10.91
C GLY A 27 22.22 -5.76 11.21
N ILE A 28 21.39 -5.50 10.18
CA ILE A 28 20.15 -4.74 10.33
C ILE A 28 19.01 -5.70 10.70
N ASP A 29 18.25 -5.33 11.73
CA ASP A 29 17.00 -6.02 12.12
C ASP A 29 16.04 -4.97 12.69
N GLU A 30 15.25 -4.37 11.80
CA GLU A 30 14.43 -3.20 12.08
C GLU A 30 12.96 -3.39 11.74
N ASN A 31 12.08 -2.80 12.54
CA ASN A 31 10.66 -2.69 12.23
C ASN A 31 10.44 -1.43 11.39
N ILE A 32 9.92 -1.62 10.19
CA ILE A 32 9.64 -0.53 9.26
C ILE A 32 8.27 0.06 9.62
N PRO A 33 8.20 1.34 10.03
CA PRO A 33 6.96 1.96 10.49
C PRO A 33 6.01 2.29 9.33
N ILE A 34 4.73 2.49 9.68
CA ILE A 34 3.73 3.13 8.83
C ILE A 34 3.74 4.63 9.11
N GLY A 35 3.56 5.44 8.07
CA GLY A 35 3.65 6.91 8.12
C GLY A 35 4.90 7.41 7.43
N ILE A 36 4.72 8.37 6.51
CA ILE A 36 5.77 8.71 5.53
C ILE A 36 7.06 9.23 6.18
N GLU A 37 6.95 10.10 7.17
CA GLU A 37 8.13 10.71 7.82
C GLU A 37 8.95 9.64 8.55
N ALA A 38 8.31 8.88 9.45
CA ALA A 38 8.98 7.82 10.20
C ALA A 38 9.54 6.71 9.29
N TYR A 39 8.82 6.39 8.19
CA TYR A 39 9.27 5.45 7.18
C TYR A 39 10.55 5.91 6.49
N VAL A 40 10.56 7.13 5.96
CA VAL A 40 11.72 7.69 5.26
C VAL A 40 12.91 7.84 6.21
N ASP A 41 12.70 8.35 7.43
CA ASP A 41 13.75 8.51 8.44
C ASP A 41 14.38 7.15 8.81
N THR A 42 13.55 6.12 9.01
CA THR A 42 14.04 4.76 9.28
C THR A 42 14.91 4.23 8.15
N LEU A 43 14.46 4.36 6.91
CA LEU A 43 15.22 3.90 5.74
C LEU A 43 16.55 4.67 5.59
N CYS A 44 16.53 5.98 5.77
CA CYS A 44 17.73 6.82 5.69
C CYS A 44 18.75 6.48 6.79
N ASN A 45 18.28 6.16 8.00
CA ASN A 45 19.16 5.73 9.10
C ASN A 45 19.76 4.35 8.86
N MET A 46 19.01 3.44 8.24
CA MET A 46 19.49 2.09 7.88
C MET A 46 20.51 2.13 6.74
N TYR A 47 20.31 3.03 5.77
CA TYR A 47 21.14 3.14 4.55
C TYR A 47 21.54 4.60 4.29
N PRO A 48 22.45 5.18 5.12
CA PRO A 48 22.82 6.60 5.03
C PRO A 48 23.44 6.99 3.68
N HIS A 49 24.11 6.05 3.01
CA HIS A 49 24.72 6.25 1.69
C HIS A 49 23.69 6.44 0.57
N GLU A 50 22.44 5.99 0.77
CA GLU A 50 21.33 6.14 -0.18
C GLU A 50 20.27 7.15 0.29
N ALA A 51 20.49 7.82 1.41
CA ALA A 51 19.50 8.70 2.03
C ALA A 51 18.96 9.78 1.06
N ALA A 52 19.81 10.36 0.24
CA ALA A 52 19.41 11.37 -0.74
C ALA A 52 18.43 10.81 -1.79
N GLY A 53 18.73 9.63 -2.33
CA GLY A 53 17.87 8.93 -3.29
C GLY A 53 16.55 8.50 -2.70
N ILE A 54 16.57 7.95 -1.48
CA ILE A 54 15.37 7.56 -0.71
C ILE A 54 14.45 8.77 -0.51
N GLN A 55 14.99 9.88 -0.02
CA GLN A 55 14.23 11.11 0.21
C GLN A 55 13.63 11.67 -1.08
N GLU A 56 14.44 11.74 -2.16
CA GLU A 56 14.01 12.27 -3.46
C GLU A 56 12.89 11.39 -4.07
N PHE A 57 13.00 10.06 -4.00
CA PHE A 57 11.97 9.13 -4.43
C PHE A 57 10.64 9.43 -3.74
N HIS A 58 10.64 9.52 -2.41
CA HIS A 58 9.42 9.76 -1.64
C HIS A 58 8.87 11.17 -1.86
N ARG A 59 9.73 12.19 -1.89
CA ARG A 59 9.35 13.58 -2.20
C ARG A 59 8.64 13.70 -3.55
N LYS A 60 9.10 12.93 -4.54
CA LYS A 60 8.55 12.97 -5.91
C LYS A 60 7.22 12.23 -6.04
N TYR A 61 7.09 11.07 -5.42
CA TYR A 61 5.99 10.16 -5.69
C TYR A 61 4.92 10.10 -4.59
N TYR A 62 5.24 10.40 -3.35
CA TYR A 62 4.26 10.44 -2.26
C TYR A 62 3.06 11.38 -2.54
N PRO A 63 3.23 12.59 -3.13
CA PRO A 63 2.10 13.44 -3.47
C PRO A 63 1.09 12.79 -4.43
N ILE A 64 1.53 11.85 -5.28
CA ILE A 64 0.63 11.11 -6.18
C ILE A 64 -0.26 10.16 -5.38
N ALA A 65 0.31 9.38 -4.46
CA ALA A 65 -0.45 8.49 -3.59
C ALA A 65 -1.43 9.27 -2.69
N ALA A 66 -0.97 10.36 -2.08
CA ALA A 66 -1.81 11.24 -1.27
C ALA A 66 -2.97 11.83 -2.08
N TRP A 67 -2.71 12.27 -3.32
CA TRP A 67 -3.74 12.79 -4.22
C TRP A 67 -4.80 11.73 -4.54
N VAL A 68 -4.40 10.48 -4.80
CA VAL A 68 -5.36 9.39 -5.12
C VAL A 68 -6.28 9.13 -3.93
N VAL A 69 -5.77 9.07 -2.70
CA VAL A 69 -6.59 8.91 -1.49
C VAL A 69 -7.61 10.04 -1.37
N GLU A 70 -7.17 11.27 -1.54
CA GLU A 70 -8.03 12.44 -1.48
C GLU A 70 -9.05 12.49 -2.63
N PHE A 71 -8.68 12.02 -3.82
CA PHE A 71 -9.57 11.92 -4.97
C PHE A 71 -10.69 10.91 -4.73
N GLU A 72 -10.38 9.76 -4.12
CA GLU A 72 -11.38 8.72 -3.84
C GLU A 72 -12.41 9.13 -2.77
N LYS A 73 -12.05 10.02 -1.86
CA LYS A 73 -12.99 10.57 -0.86
C LYS A 73 -14.05 11.50 -1.47
N ARG A 74 -13.81 12.05 -2.65
CA ARG A 74 -14.68 13.03 -3.31
C ARG A 74 -15.74 12.35 -4.19
N ARG A 75 -16.89 13.02 -4.35
CA ARG A 75 -18.00 12.54 -5.18
C ARG A 75 -18.55 13.65 -6.08
N GLY A 76 -19.21 13.24 -7.16
CA GLY A 76 -19.92 14.15 -8.07
C GLY A 76 -19.05 15.26 -8.65
N LEU A 77 -19.59 16.46 -8.73
CA LEU A 77 -18.91 17.64 -9.30
C LEU A 77 -17.61 17.99 -8.60
N ASN A 78 -17.54 17.81 -7.26
CA ASN A 78 -16.33 18.08 -6.48
C ASN A 78 -15.17 17.16 -6.89
N LYS A 79 -15.46 15.90 -7.26
CA LYS A 79 -14.43 14.96 -7.76
C LYS A 79 -13.89 15.42 -9.11
N MET A 80 -14.76 15.87 -10.02
CA MET A 80 -14.37 16.39 -11.34
C MET A 80 -13.53 17.67 -11.21
N LEU A 81 -13.96 18.64 -10.39
CA LEU A 81 -13.23 19.88 -10.18
C LEU A 81 -11.84 19.62 -9.58
N TYR A 82 -11.77 18.72 -8.61
CA TYR A 82 -10.49 18.33 -8.00
C TYR A 82 -9.54 17.69 -8.99
N ALA A 83 -10.05 16.85 -9.92
CA ALA A 83 -9.25 16.27 -11.00
C ALA A 83 -8.68 17.36 -11.94
N VAL A 84 -9.51 18.32 -12.35
CA VAL A 84 -9.10 19.41 -13.25
C VAL A 84 -8.02 20.29 -12.61
N ILE A 85 -8.20 20.68 -11.34
CA ILE A 85 -7.21 21.47 -10.59
C ILE A 85 -5.87 20.72 -10.46
N ASN A 86 -5.91 19.42 -10.34
CA ASN A 86 -4.72 18.58 -10.15
C ASN A 86 -4.28 17.85 -11.43
N LEU A 87 -4.62 18.36 -12.59
CA LEU A 87 -4.24 17.79 -13.89
C LEU A 87 -2.74 17.46 -14.02
N PRO A 88 -1.78 18.26 -13.51
CA PRO A 88 -0.38 17.90 -13.52
C PRO A 88 -0.05 16.59 -12.80
N ILE A 89 -0.75 16.24 -11.72
CA ILE A 89 -0.57 14.96 -11.00
C ILE A 89 -1.10 13.80 -11.86
N ILE A 90 -2.25 13.99 -12.50
CA ILE A 90 -2.82 12.98 -13.41
C ILE A 90 -1.87 12.71 -14.57
N ILE A 91 -1.29 13.73 -15.18
CA ILE A 91 -0.32 13.58 -16.27
C ILE A 91 0.92 12.79 -15.78
N ARG A 92 1.43 13.08 -14.59
CA ARG A 92 2.54 12.34 -13.99
C ARG A 92 2.18 10.88 -13.74
N LEU A 93 0.98 10.60 -13.22
CA LEU A 93 0.48 9.24 -13.00
C LEU A 93 0.37 8.46 -14.32
N LEU A 94 -0.17 9.08 -15.36
CA LEU A 94 -0.27 8.48 -16.69
C LEU A 94 1.10 8.20 -17.32
N ALA A 95 2.08 9.09 -17.10
CA ALA A 95 3.45 8.90 -17.57
C ALA A 95 4.15 7.70 -16.91
N LEU A 96 3.78 7.34 -15.68
CA LEU A 96 4.31 6.16 -14.98
C LEU A 96 3.91 4.84 -15.65
N ARG A 97 2.76 4.76 -16.31
CA ARG A 97 2.27 3.54 -16.98
C ARG A 97 3.16 3.02 -18.12
N ARG A 98 4.15 3.78 -18.53
CA ARG A 98 5.14 3.39 -19.56
C ARG A 98 6.47 2.95 -18.98
N ARG A 99 6.56 2.87 -17.65
CA ARG A 99 7.76 2.53 -16.91
C ARG A 99 7.47 1.38 -15.95
N THR A 100 8.49 0.61 -15.64
CA THR A 100 8.44 -0.42 -14.58
C THR A 100 8.85 0.17 -13.23
N ALA A 101 8.58 -0.56 -12.15
CA ALA A 101 9.09 -0.20 -10.83
C ALA A 101 10.63 -0.18 -10.82
N ALA A 102 11.29 -1.08 -11.56
CA ALA A 102 12.75 -1.08 -11.72
C ALA A 102 13.24 0.22 -12.33
N ASP A 103 12.65 0.67 -13.46
CA ASP A 103 13.02 1.91 -14.12
C ASP A 103 12.93 3.14 -13.19
N ILE A 104 11.98 3.09 -12.27
CA ILE A 104 11.82 4.15 -11.27
C ILE A 104 12.93 4.03 -10.22
N LEU A 105 13.07 2.87 -9.57
CA LEU A 105 14.01 2.68 -8.47
C LEU A 105 15.47 2.91 -8.90
N ASP A 106 15.86 2.42 -10.08
CA ASP A 106 17.20 2.61 -10.64
C ASP A 106 17.56 4.10 -10.89
N SER A 107 16.55 4.97 -10.96
CA SER A 107 16.76 6.42 -11.11
C SER A 107 17.10 7.13 -9.80
N PHE A 108 16.95 6.47 -8.64
CA PHE A 108 17.11 7.10 -7.32
C PHE A 108 18.08 6.37 -6.41
N VAL A 109 18.26 5.06 -6.59
CA VAL A 109 18.96 4.20 -5.64
C VAL A 109 19.91 3.27 -6.40
N ASP A 110 21.19 3.25 -6.00
CA ASP A 110 22.21 2.40 -6.61
C ASP A 110 22.39 1.06 -5.89
N ASP A 111 22.18 1.02 -4.56
CA ASP A 111 22.33 -0.21 -3.76
C ASP A 111 21.21 -1.22 -4.04
N PRO A 112 21.55 -2.45 -4.53
CA PRO A 112 20.55 -3.47 -4.83
C PRO A 112 19.69 -3.86 -3.63
N LYS A 113 20.25 -3.84 -2.40
CA LYS A 113 19.52 -4.18 -1.19
C LYS A 113 18.48 -3.12 -0.82
N VAL A 114 18.79 -1.86 -1.06
CA VAL A 114 17.82 -0.77 -0.86
C VAL A 114 16.73 -0.84 -1.92
N ARG A 115 17.08 -1.19 -3.17
CA ARG A 115 16.07 -1.44 -4.20
C ARG A 115 15.15 -2.60 -3.84
N GLU A 116 15.69 -3.74 -3.37
CA GLU A 116 14.89 -4.88 -2.89
C GLU A 116 13.94 -4.46 -1.76
N LEU A 117 14.43 -3.68 -0.80
CA LEU A 117 13.65 -3.18 0.34
C LEU A 117 12.50 -2.28 -0.13
N LEU A 118 12.78 -1.30 -0.99
CA LEU A 118 11.77 -0.42 -1.55
C LEU A 118 10.78 -1.16 -2.45
N ALA A 119 11.23 -2.22 -3.12
CA ALA A 119 10.42 -3.04 -4.02
C ALA A 119 9.55 -4.09 -3.31
N LEU A 120 9.72 -4.32 -1.99
CA LEU A 120 8.94 -5.31 -1.23
C LEU A 120 7.43 -5.27 -1.49
N PRO A 121 6.77 -4.09 -1.57
CA PRO A 121 5.35 -4.02 -1.87
C PRO A 121 4.95 -4.61 -3.22
N ALA A 122 5.88 -4.73 -4.19
CA ALA A 122 5.62 -5.38 -5.47
C ALA A 122 5.28 -6.88 -5.31
N ASN A 123 5.81 -7.52 -4.27
CA ASN A 123 5.53 -8.93 -3.98
C ASN A 123 4.06 -9.22 -3.68
N LEU A 124 3.27 -8.20 -3.29
CA LEU A 124 1.82 -8.32 -3.11
C LEU A 124 1.10 -8.72 -4.40
N PHE A 125 1.70 -8.44 -5.55
CA PHE A 125 1.14 -8.76 -6.87
C PHE A 125 1.71 -10.06 -7.47
N GLY A 126 2.65 -10.72 -6.79
CA GLY A 126 3.30 -11.93 -7.29
C GLY A 126 4.18 -11.71 -8.52
N LEU A 127 4.59 -10.46 -8.77
CA LEU A 127 5.43 -10.05 -9.88
C LEU A 127 6.79 -9.56 -9.38
N HIS A 128 7.83 -9.77 -10.19
CA HIS A 128 9.10 -9.12 -9.95
C HIS A 128 8.96 -7.61 -10.26
N TYR A 129 9.68 -6.76 -9.53
CA TYR A 129 9.54 -5.30 -9.68
C TYR A 129 10.00 -4.78 -11.06
N SER A 130 10.76 -5.57 -11.83
CA SER A 130 11.09 -5.25 -13.23
C SER A 130 9.92 -5.45 -14.21
N GLU A 131 8.86 -6.15 -13.80
CA GLU A 131 7.67 -6.41 -14.61
C GLU A 131 6.45 -5.64 -14.13
N LEU A 132 6.51 -5.09 -12.90
CA LEU A 132 5.40 -4.36 -12.31
C LEU A 132 5.34 -2.94 -12.89
N ASP A 133 4.15 -2.53 -13.34
CA ASP A 133 3.85 -1.14 -13.75
C ASP A 133 4.18 -0.15 -12.63
N ALA A 134 4.89 0.92 -12.96
CA ALA A 134 5.36 1.88 -11.98
C ALA A 134 4.24 2.62 -11.24
N ALA A 135 3.09 2.86 -11.87
CA ALA A 135 1.96 3.49 -11.19
C ALA A 135 1.35 2.56 -10.13
N VAL A 136 1.21 1.27 -10.46
CA VAL A 136 0.76 0.24 -9.50
C VAL A 136 1.75 0.13 -8.35
N PHE A 137 3.05 0.10 -8.65
CA PHE A 137 4.12 0.06 -7.64
C PHE A 137 4.06 1.25 -6.68
N ILE A 138 3.98 2.48 -7.20
CA ILE A 138 3.90 3.70 -6.39
C ILE A 138 2.68 3.66 -5.47
N MET A 139 1.54 3.20 -5.97
CA MET A 139 0.33 3.06 -5.15
C MET A 139 0.50 2.00 -4.07
N ALA A 140 1.02 0.82 -4.41
CA ALA A 140 1.26 -0.25 -3.44
C ALA A 140 2.24 0.14 -2.33
N SER A 141 3.30 0.89 -2.69
CA SER A 141 4.37 1.27 -1.76
C SER A 141 3.97 2.42 -0.83
N LEU A 142 3.24 3.41 -1.34
CA LEU A 142 3.07 4.68 -0.63
C LEU A 142 1.67 4.88 -0.04
N LEU A 143 0.66 4.11 -0.50
CA LEU A 143 -0.72 4.25 -0.04
C LEU A 143 -0.86 4.03 1.46
N PHE A 144 -0.13 3.07 2.03
CA PHE A 144 -0.17 2.75 3.47
C PHE A 144 0.39 3.86 4.35
N HIS A 145 1.16 4.79 3.79
CA HIS A 145 1.77 5.90 4.50
C HIS A 145 0.95 7.20 4.45
N VAL A 146 -0.14 7.22 3.66
CA VAL A 146 -1.04 8.38 3.60
C VAL A 146 -1.91 8.39 4.85
N PRO A 147 -2.11 9.55 5.52
CA PRO A 147 -3.06 9.68 6.61
C PRO A 147 -4.44 9.17 6.21
N ASP A 148 -5.16 8.55 7.13
CA ASP A 148 -6.48 7.90 6.93
C ASP A 148 -6.49 6.67 6.01
N SER A 149 -5.34 6.28 5.45
CA SER A 149 -5.16 5.04 4.69
C SER A 149 -4.46 3.95 5.50
N SER A 150 -4.67 3.95 6.82
CA SER A 150 -4.00 3.03 7.75
C SER A 150 -4.34 1.57 7.47
N ALA A 151 -3.36 0.69 7.67
CA ALA A 151 -3.57 -0.75 7.62
C ALA A 151 -4.21 -1.24 8.93
N TYR A 152 -5.20 -2.12 8.81
CA TYR A 152 -5.89 -2.75 9.93
C TYR A 152 -5.85 -4.26 9.78
N TYR A 153 -5.69 -4.96 10.90
CA TYR A 153 -5.73 -6.41 10.95
C TYR A 153 -6.90 -6.90 11.81
N PRO A 154 -7.73 -7.82 11.32
CA PRO A 154 -8.87 -8.33 12.10
C PRO A 154 -8.36 -9.17 13.28
N ILE A 155 -8.82 -8.85 14.50
CA ILE A 155 -8.46 -9.61 15.70
C ILE A 155 -9.01 -11.01 15.62
N GLY A 156 -8.13 -12.00 15.61
CA GLY A 156 -8.43 -13.41 15.40
C GLY A 156 -8.17 -13.91 13.97
N GLY A 157 -7.56 -13.06 13.13
CA GLY A 157 -7.10 -13.42 11.79
C GLY A 157 -8.16 -13.34 10.70
N SER A 158 -7.73 -13.44 9.45
CA SER A 158 -8.62 -13.38 8.27
C SER A 158 -9.69 -14.49 8.26
N GLY A 159 -9.36 -15.69 8.75
CA GLY A 159 -10.32 -16.78 8.87
C GLY A 159 -11.49 -16.48 9.81
N LYS A 160 -11.29 -15.65 10.85
CA LYS A 160 -12.39 -15.19 11.72
C LYS A 160 -13.30 -14.23 10.96
N LEU A 161 -12.72 -13.33 10.15
CA LEU A 161 -13.48 -12.42 9.30
C LEU A 161 -14.40 -13.20 8.36
N SER A 162 -13.87 -14.21 7.65
CA SER A 162 -14.64 -15.06 6.75
C SER A 162 -15.79 -15.80 7.47
N LYS A 163 -15.53 -16.33 8.68
CA LYS A 163 -16.56 -17.00 9.48
C LYS A 163 -17.68 -16.05 9.92
N ILE A 164 -17.36 -14.82 10.27
CA ILE A 164 -18.35 -13.81 10.67
C ILE A 164 -19.20 -13.44 9.45
N LEU A 165 -18.60 -13.21 8.28
CA LEU A 165 -19.34 -12.91 7.06
C LEU A 165 -20.26 -14.05 6.63
N ALA A 166 -19.77 -15.30 6.72
CA ALA A 166 -20.59 -16.50 6.45
C ALA A 166 -21.79 -16.58 7.40
N ARG A 167 -21.58 -16.32 8.70
CA ARG A 167 -22.67 -16.30 9.69
C ARG A 167 -23.68 -15.21 9.36
N CYS A 168 -23.21 -13.97 9.09
CA CYS A 168 -24.09 -12.87 8.70
C CYS A 168 -24.94 -13.20 7.47
N LEU A 169 -24.35 -13.89 6.47
CA LEU A 169 -25.09 -14.34 5.30
C LEU A 169 -26.27 -15.26 5.71
N CYS A 170 -25.98 -16.28 6.52
CA CYS A 170 -26.99 -17.23 6.98
C CYS A 170 -28.06 -16.57 7.87
N ASP A 171 -27.66 -15.67 8.78
CA ASP A 171 -28.57 -14.94 9.67
C ASP A 171 -29.54 -14.02 8.90
N ASN A 172 -29.16 -13.60 7.69
CA ASN A 172 -29.99 -12.81 6.78
C ASN A 172 -30.72 -13.67 5.72
N GLY A 173 -30.81 -14.97 5.93
CA GLY A 173 -31.58 -15.90 5.06
C GLY A 173 -30.81 -16.38 3.83
N GLY A 174 -29.51 -16.10 3.74
CA GLY A 174 -28.65 -16.66 2.70
C GLY A 174 -28.23 -18.09 3.01
N GLU A 175 -27.85 -18.85 2.00
CA GLU A 175 -27.34 -20.21 2.10
C GLU A 175 -25.86 -20.27 1.72
N LEU A 176 -25.07 -20.99 2.51
CA LEU A 176 -23.65 -21.21 2.27
C LEU A 176 -23.42 -22.67 1.89
N CYS A 177 -23.13 -22.92 0.62
CA CYS A 177 -22.78 -24.24 0.10
C CYS A 177 -21.25 -24.37 0.06
N LEU A 178 -20.70 -25.24 0.91
CA LEU A 178 -19.28 -25.59 0.92
C LEU A 178 -19.01 -26.83 0.08
N GLN A 179 -17.75 -27.04 -0.33
CA GLN A 179 -17.33 -28.18 -1.16
C GLN A 179 -18.11 -28.33 -2.48
N THR A 180 -18.57 -27.19 -3.02
CA THR A 180 -19.35 -27.14 -4.25
C THR A 180 -18.48 -26.54 -5.34
N HIS A 181 -18.32 -27.27 -6.44
CA HIS A 181 -17.64 -26.75 -7.63
C HIS A 181 -18.58 -25.79 -8.37
N VAL A 182 -18.07 -24.63 -8.74
CA VAL A 182 -18.80 -23.64 -9.55
C VAL A 182 -18.29 -23.79 -10.98
N GLU A 183 -19.19 -24.11 -11.90
CA GLU A 183 -18.92 -24.24 -13.35
C GLU A 183 -18.95 -22.89 -14.05
#